data_170973bd7ed5ac1718ebf4090aef30d1
#
_entry.id   170973bd7ed5ac1718ebf4090aef30d1
#
_cell.length_a   1.000
_cell.length_b   1.000
_cell.length_c   1.000
_cell.angle_alpha   90.00
_cell.angle_beta   90.00
_cell.angle_gamma   90.00
#
_symmetry.space_group_name_H-M   'P 1'
#
loop_
_entity.id
_entity.type
_entity.pdbx_description
1 polymer ?
#
loop_
_entity_poly.entity_id
_entity_poly.type
_entity_poly.pdbx_seq_one_letter_code
_entity_poly.pdbx_strand_id
1 'polypeptide(L)'
;MFLNIDKQKKNKVAVRDSDGHVLTYGQLKETMFRTGKNISERCVTFCLCRNNAGGVAGYLGLTEAGAVPLLLDSKLDKELLRHFYDLYRPSYLWMPEDLTEGMKSRIVFSELGYCLVKTDQSPYPLHPDLQLLMTTSGSTGSPKLVRYKKGNLEANARNVAEAFSWSEYERPVCDLGIQYTMGLNVINTHLYVGATLLLTTANLMSSDFWDFAEKEKATNFTGVPFSYEILSRLHFAKMDLPALTTLAQGGGKLTDKRFREYASYAKENNKRFIATFGTTETAARMSIL
;
A
#
# COMPACT_ATOMS: atom_id res chain seq x y z
N MET A 1 -6.30 13.58 11.73
CA MET A 1 -5.16 13.01 10.96
C MET A 1 -5.66 11.88 10.10
N PHE A 2 -5.12 11.76 8.91
CA PHE A 2 -5.47 10.73 7.93
C PHE A 2 -5.36 9.31 8.56
N LEU A 3 -6.34 8.44 8.28
CA LEU A 3 -6.48 7.10 8.82
C LEU A 3 -6.44 6.99 10.36
N ASN A 4 -6.79 8.04 11.07
CA ASN A 4 -6.79 8.04 12.54
C ASN A 4 -5.45 7.65 13.20
N ILE A 5 -4.31 7.89 12.53
CA ILE A 5 -2.97 7.54 13.02
C ILE A 5 -2.70 8.17 14.41
N ASP A 6 -3.19 9.37 14.64
CA ASP A 6 -3.03 10.09 15.91
C ASP A 6 -3.87 9.52 17.09
N LYS A 7 -4.87 8.68 16.78
CA LYS A 7 -5.71 8.01 17.79
C LYS A 7 -5.14 6.68 18.25
N GLN A 8 -4.11 6.17 17.56
CA GLN A 8 -3.51 4.88 17.88
C GLN A 8 -2.55 4.98 19.08
N LYS A 9 -2.28 3.83 19.74
CA LYS A 9 -1.35 3.74 20.86
C LYS A 9 0.07 4.08 20.38
N LYS A 10 0.67 5.18 20.86
CA LYS A 10 1.95 5.72 20.37
C LYS A 10 3.09 4.70 20.33
N ASN A 11 3.19 3.84 21.34
CA ASN A 11 4.27 2.86 21.49
C ASN A 11 4.00 1.55 20.76
N LYS A 12 2.83 1.37 20.14
CA LYS A 12 2.51 0.19 19.37
C LYS A 12 3.21 0.26 18.00
N VAL A 13 3.75 -0.86 17.55
CA VAL A 13 4.36 -0.98 16.22
C VAL A 13 3.27 -0.83 15.16
N ALA A 14 3.47 0.12 14.26
CA ALA A 14 2.61 0.38 13.11
C ALA A 14 3.11 -0.34 11.84
N VAL A 15 4.43 -0.35 11.64
CA VAL A 15 5.08 -0.90 10.45
C VAL A 15 6.31 -1.68 10.83
N ARG A 16 6.47 -2.85 10.26
CA ARG A 16 7.73 -3.58 10.11
C ARG A 16 7.96 -3.87 8.64
N ASP A 17 9.16 -3.70 8.16
CA ASP A 17 9.51 -4.11 6.81
C ASP A 17 10.67 -5.11 6.77
N SER A 18 10.82 -5.78 5.63
CA SER A 18 11.92 -6.71 5.38
C SER A 18 13.28 -6.02 5.23
N ASP A 19 13.31 -4.69 5.07
CA ASP A 19 14.55 -3.89 5.03
C ASP A 19 15.08 -3.60 6.45
N GLY A 20 14.34 -4.01 7.50
CA GLY A 20 14.73 -3.91 8.90
C GLY A 20 14.17 -2.70 9.64
N HIS A 21 13.35 -1.87 9.01
CA HIS A 21 12.70 -0.75 9.68
C HIS A 21 11.56 -1.20 10.58
N VAL A 22 11.49 -0.60 11.76
CA VAL A 22 10.40 -0.79 12.72
C VAL A 22 9.94 0.59 13.17
N LEU A 23 8.69 0.93 12.89
CA LEU A 23 8.09 2.20 13.30
C LEU A 23 6.91 1.95 14.23
N THR A 24 6.91 2.61 15.37
CA THR A 24 5.70 2.73 16.19
C THR A 24 4.73 3.75 15.56
N TYR A 25 3.46 3.77 15.99
CA TYR A 25 2.50 4.78 15.56
C TYR A 25 2.97 6.21 15.90
N GLY A 26 3.65 6.38 17.03
CA GLY A 26 4.28 7.66 17.38
C GLY A 26 5.35 8.08 16.39
N GLN A 27 6.27 7.18 16.07
CA GLN A 27 7.33 7.42 15.09
C GLN A 27 6.78 7.62 13.67
N LEU A 28 5.78 6.83 13.26
CA LEU A 28 5.11 7.00 11.98
C LEU A 28 4.50 8.40 11.87
N LYS A 29 3.78 8.86 12.90
CA LYS A 29 3.22 10.21 12.97
C LYS A 29 4.29 11.29 12.84
N GLU A 30 5.42 11.15 13.54
CA GLU A 30 6.54 12.10 13.46
C GLU A 30 7.16 12.13 12.06
N THR A 31 7.36 10.96 11.44
CA THR A 31 7.87 10.86 10.07
C THR A 31 6.91 11.50 9.07
N MET A 32 5.60 11.25 9.20
CA MET A 32 4.58 11.92 8.38
C MET A 32 4.68 13.45 8.49
N PHE A 33 4.83 13.98 9.71
CA PHE A 33 4.99 15.41 9.93
C PHE A 33 6.29 15.95 9.32
N ARG A 34 7.44 15.25 9.52
CA ARG A 34 8.72 15.66 8.94
C ARG A 34 8.69 15.65 7.41
N THR A 35 8.05 14.66 6.80
CA THR A 35 7.87 14.62 5.33
C THR A 35 6.99 15.77 4.86
N GLY A 36 5.85 15.96 5.49
CA GLY A 36 4.83 16.93 5.08
C GLY A 36 5.28 18.40 5.21
N LYS A 37 6.06 18.74 6.25
CA LYS A 37 6.54 20.13 6.47
C LYS A 37 7.41 20.70 5.33
N ASN A 38 7.93 19.83 4.47
CA ASN A 38 8.73 20.24 3.32
C ASN A 38 7.87 20.55 2.07
N ILE A 39 6.55 20.36 2.16
CA ILE A 39 5.59 20.72 1.12
C ILE A 39 5.13 22.15 1.41
N SER A 40 5.51 23.09 0.57
CA SER A 40 5.21 24.51 0.77
C SER A 40 3.78 24.89 0.38
N GLU A 41 3.19 24.15 -0.56
CA GLU A 41 1.84 24.42 -1.06
C GLU A 41 1.21 23.17 -1.67
N ARG A 42 -0.11 23.21 -1.85
CA ARG A 42 -0.87 22.10 -2.43
C ARG A 42 -0.46 21.85 -3.89
N CYS A 43 0.00 20.65 -4.18
CA CYS A 43 0.55 20.28 -5.49
C CYS A 43 0.38 18.78 -5.77
N VAL A 44 0.57 18.40 -7.02
CA VAL A 44 0.77 16.98 -7.37
C VAL A 44 2.18 16.57 -6.97
N THR A 45 2.29 15.41 -6.36
CA THR A 45 3.57 14.78 -6.00
C THR A 45 3.59 13.35 -6.51
N PHE A 46 4.62 12.95 -7.24
CA PHE A 46 4.77 11.54 -7.59
C PHE A 46 5.40 10.77 -6.44
N CYS A 47 4.80 9.64 -6.08
CA CYS A 47 5.35 8.69 -5.13
C CYS A 47 5.79 7.44 -5.90
N LEU A 48 7.09 7.26 -6.09
CA LEU A 48 7.66 6.03 -6.66
C LEU A 48 7.76 4.98 -5.55
N CYS A 49 6.76 4.10 -5.50
CA CYS A 49 6.52 3.24 -4.36
C CYS A 49 7.32 1.93 -4.39
N ARG A 50 7.81 1.53 -3.23
CA ARG A 50 8.16 0.16 -2.86
C ARG A 50 7.36 -0.23 -1.63
N ASN A 51 7.22 -1.52 -1.41
CA ASN A 51 6.45 -2.04 -0.28
C ASN A 51 7.29 -2.08 1.01
N ASN A 52 7.66 -0.91 1.50
CA ASN A 52 8.47 -0.71 2.70
C ASN A 52 8.04 0.52 3.49
N ALA A 53 8.67 0.74 4.64
CA ALA A 53 8.34 1.83 5.55
C ALA A 53 8.44 3.22 4.90
N GLY A 54 9.46 3.46 4.07
CA GLY A 54 9.66 4.74 3.40
C GLY A 54 8.57 5.06 2.38
N GLY A 55 8.14 4.05 1.61
CA GLY A 55 7.02 4.20 0.67
C GLY A 55 5.71 4.57 1.36
N VAL A 56 5.37 3.85 2.43
CA VAL A 56 4.13 4.08 3.22
C VAL A 56 4.19 5.42 3.94
N ALA A 57 5.29 5.74 4.63
CA ALA A 57 5.44 6.99 5.38
C ALA A 57 5.34 8.23 4.48
N GLY A 58 5.94 8.15 3.28
CA GLY A 58 5.82 9.23 2.29
C GLY A 58 4.40 9.44 1.80
N TYR A 59 3.72 8.37 1.40
CA TYR A 59 2.31 8.42 1.03
C TYR A 59 1.45 9.10 2.09
N LEU A 60 1.58 8.66 3.33
CA LEU A 60 0.80 9.19 4.44
C LEU A 60 1.17 10.65 4.75
N GLY A 61 2.46 10.99 4.81
CA GLY A 61 2.94 12.33 5.13
C GLY A 61 2.55 13.37 4.07
N LEU A 62 2.67 13.03 2.80
CA LEU A 62 2.27 13.90 1.69
C LEU A 62 0.75 14.10 1.65
N THR A 63 -0.02 13.04 1.88
CA THR A 63 -1.49 13.11 1.96
C THR A 63 -1.93 14.00 3.11
N GLU A 64 -1.35 13.84 4.29
CA GLU A 64 -1.66 14.64 5.49
C GLU A 64 -1.30 16.12 5.30
N ALA A 65 -0.20 16.40 4.59
CA ALA A 65 0.21 17.78 4.26
C ALA A 65 -0.68 18.46 3.20
N GLY A 66 -1.63 17.73 2.64
CA GLY A 66 -2.54 18.27 1.61
C GLY A 66 -1.98 18.26 0.20
N ALA A 67 -0.81 17.66 -0.03
CA ALA A 67 -0.39 17.31 -1.38
C ALA A 67 -1.33 16.26 -1.99
N VAL A 68 -1.25 16.09 -3.30
CA VAL A 68 -2.00 15.06 -4.04
C VAL A 68 -1.00 14.05 -4.59
N PRO A 69 -0.75 12.93 -3.87
CA PRO A 69 0.13 11.89 -4.37
C PRO A 69 -0.46 11.20 -5.61
N LEU A 70 0.37 10.96 -6.61
CA LEU A 70 0.16 9.98 -7.66
C LEU A 70 1.07 8.79 -7.32
N LEU A 71 0.46 7.66 -6.97
CA LEU A 71 1.20 6.44 -6.60
C LEU A 71 1.62 5.70 -7.86
N LEU A 72 2.92 5.49 -8.03
CA LEU A 72 3.54 4.84 -9.18
C LEU A 72 4.49 3.74 -8.71
N ASP A 73 4.70 2.72 -9.52
CA ASP A 73 5.72 1.72 -9.24
C ASP A 73 7.11 2.32 -9.38
N SER A 74 8.02 2.07 -8.42
CA SER A 74 9.41 2.51 -8.51
C SER A 74 10.17 1.90 -9.70
N LYS A 75 9.63 0.82 -10.28
CA LYS A 75 10.14 0.13 -11.46
C LYS A 75 9.40 0.52 -12.74
N LEU A 76 8.56 1.57 -12.68
CA LEU A 76 7.83 2.04 -13.85
C LEU A 76 8.79 2.36 -14.99
N ASP A 77 8.40 2.01 -16.21
CA ASP A 77 9.16 2.32 -17.41
C ASP A 77 9.49 3.83 -17.49
N LYS A 78 10.71 4.15 -17.89
CA LYS A 78 11.21 5.54 -17.89
C LYS A 78 10.47 6.44 -18.89
N GLU A 79 10.04 5.93 -20.03
CA GLU A 79 9.29 6.71 -21.02
C GLU A 79 7.89 7.01 -20.50
N LEU A 80 7.24 6.02 -19.85
CA LEU A 80 5.94 6.20 -19.24
C LEU A 80 6.01 7.15 -18.04
N LEU A 81 7.06 7.06 -17.21
CA LEU A 81 7.29 8.01 -16.11
C LEU A 81 7.48 9.43 -16.64
N ARG A 82 8.26 9.61 -17.72
CA ARG A 82 8.45 10.90 -18.37
C ARG A 82 7.14 11.43 -18.95
N HIS A 83 6.36 10.57 -19.61
CA HIS A 83 5.04 10.95 -20.12
C HIS A 83 4.12 11.47 -18.99
N PHE A 84 4.08 10.78 -17.86
CA PHE A 84 3.32 11.26 -16.69
C PHE A 84 3.89 12.57 -16.15
N TYR A 85 5.21 12.72 -16.09
CA TYR A 85 5.86 13.95 -15.61
C TYR A 85 5.48 15.15 -16.46
N ASP A 86 5.53 15.03 -17.78
CA ASP A 86 5.18 16.10 -18.72
C ASP A 86 3.68 16.45 -18.65
N LEU A 87 2.82 15.44 -18.46
CA LEU A 87 1.37 15.62 -18.41
C LEU A 87 0.87 16.19 -17.07
N TYR A 88 1.36 15.66 -15.95
CA TYR A 88 0.86 16.00 -14.61
C TYR A 88 1.77 16.99 -13.84
N ARG A 89 2.92 17.30 -14.35
CA ARG A 89 3.86 18.34 -13.87
C ARG A 89 3.97 18.34 -12.34
N PRO A 90 4.46 17.23 -11.70
CA PRO A 90 4.56 17.15 -10.24
C PRO A 90 5.57 18.16 -9.71
N SER A 91 5.26 18.87 -8.62
CA SER A 91 6.19 19.80 -7.98
C SER A 91 7.24 19.09 -7.13
N TYR A 92 6.97 17.84 -6.72
CA TYR A 92 7.90 17.01 -5.96
C TYR A 92 7.82 15.55 -6.41
N LEU A 93 8.93 14.83 -6.21
CA LEU A 93 9.03 13.38 -6.33
C LEU A 93 9.42 12.83 -4.95
N TRP A 94 8.63 11.92 -4.41
CA TRP A 94 9.00 11.06 -3.28
C TRP A 94 9.46 9.74 -3.84
N MET A 95 10.73 9.42 -3.73
CA MET A 95 11.32 8.29 -4.43
C MET A 95 12.44 7.63 -3.65
N PRO A 96 12.71 6.33 -3.85
CA PRO A 96 13.85 5.64 -3.27
C PRO A 96 15.16 6.37 -3.55
N GLU A 97 16.06 6.41 -2.57
CA GLU A 97 17.35 7.13 -2.66
C GLU A 97 18.22 6.63 -3.81
N ASP A 98 18.20 5.33 -4.08
CA ASP A 98 18.95 4.71 -5.19
C ASP A 98 18.47 5.15 -6.59
N LEU A 99 17.30 5.77 -6.69
CA LEU A 99 16.76 6.34 -7.94
C LEU A 99 17.06 7.83 -8.12
N THR A 100 17.76 8.48 -7.19
CA THR A 100 18.02 9.94 -7.22
C THR A 100 19.31 10.33 -7.95
N GLU A 101 19.90 9.44 -8.73
CA GLU A 101 21.12 9.73 -9.50
C GLU A 101 20.92 10.96 -10.39
N GLY A 102 21.86 11.92 -10.32
CA GLY A 102 21.79 13.19 -11.04
C GLY A 102 20.84 14.25 -10.42
N MET A 103 20.12 13.92 -9.34
CA MET A 103 19.12 14.82 -8.71
C MET A 103 19.55 15.32 -7.32
N LYS A 104 20.76 15.01 -6.84
CA LYS A 104 21.22 15.31 -5.46
C LYS A 104 21.04 16.77 -5.04
N SER A 105 21.26 17.73 -5.95
CA SER A 105 21.11 19.15 -5.68
C SER A 105 19.66 19.62 -5.48
N ARG A 106 18.69 18.78 -5.80
CA ARG A 106 17.23 19.05 -5.67
C ARG A 106 16.59 18.33 -4.50
N ILE A 107 17.34 17.51 -3.75
CA ILE A 107 16.82 16.80 -2.57
C ILE A 107 16.60 17.83 -1.45
N VAL A 108 15.37 17.93 -0.98
CA VAL A 108 14.98 18.86 0.10
C VAL A 108 14.76 18.15 1.44
N PHE A 109 14.59 16.83 1.42
CA PHE A 109 14.41 15.99 2.61
C PHE A 109 14.71 14.53 2.29
N SER A 110 15.22 13.77 3.27
CA SER A 110 15.43 12.34 3.16
C SER A 110 15.03 11.63 4.45
N GLU A 111 14.36 10.50 4.32
CA GLU A 111 13.89 9.68 5.45
C GLU A 111 13.66 8.22 4.99
N LEU A 112 14.03 7.22 5.79
CA LEU A 112 13.75 5.80 5.56
C LEU A 112 14.16 5.29 4.16
N GLY A 113 15.32 5.71 3.66
CA GLY A 113 15.82 5.32 2.34
C GLY A 113 15.08 5.95 1.16
N TYR A 114 14.32 7.02 1.41
CA TYR A 114 13.61 7.82 0.41
C TYR A 114 14.05 9.28 0.44
N CYS A 115 13.92 9.93 -0.70
CA CYS A 115 14.19 11.35 -0.86
C CYS A 115 12.96 12.08 -1.40
N LEU A 116 12.71 13.27 -0.86
CA LEU A 116 11.81 14.25 -1.43
C LEU A 116 12.63 15.18 -2.35
N VAL A 117 12.41 15.06 -3.63
CA VAL A 117 13.11 15.82 -4.66
C VAL A 117 12.18 16.91 -5.16
N LYS A 118 12.60 18.17 -5.08
CA LYS A 118 11.87 19.29 -5.68
C LYS A 118 12.14 19.32 -7.18
N THR A 119 11.09 19.46 -7.98
CA THR A 119 11.19 19.59 -9.44
C THR A 119 11.29 21.06 -9.86
N ASP A 120 11.37 21.30 -11.15
CA ASP A 120 11.28 22.64 -11.78
C ASP A 120 9.84 23.04 -12.10
N GLN A 121 8.86 22.18 -11.77
CA GLN A 121 7.45 22.41 -12.05
C GLN A 121 6.81 23.26 -10.95
N SER A 122 6.13 24.34 -11.33
CA SER A 122 5.32 25.13 -10.41
C SER A 122 3.98 24.45 -10.12
N PRO A 123 3.48 24.56 -8.89
CA PRO A 123 2.12 24.13 -8.56
C PRO A 123 1.07 24.81 -9.43
N TYR A 124 -0.03 24.12 -9.64
CA TYR A 124 -1.19 24.63 -10.38
C TYR A 124 -2.49 24.30 -9.62
N PRO A 125 -3.60 25.02 -9.89
CA PRO A 125 -4.85 24.83 -9.18
C PRO A 125 -5.35 23.38 -9.27
N LEU A 126 -5.63 22.78 -8.13
CA LEU A 126 -6.20 21.46 -7.97
C LEU A 126 -7.56 21.56 -7.30
N HIS A 127 -8.51 20.68 -7.68
CA HIS A 127 -9.79 20.64 -7.00
C HIS A 127 -9.59 20.44 -5.49
N PRO A 128 -10.24 21.24 -4.60
CA PRO A 128 -9.99 21.24 -3.16
C PRO A 128 -10.22 19.86 -2.50
N ASP A 129 -11.12 19.06 -3.05
CA ASP A 129 -11.45 17.73 -2.54
C ASP A 129 -10.55 16.61 -3.08
N LEU A 130 -9.70 16.86 -4.08
CA LEU A 130 -8.83 15.83 -4.63
C LEU A 130 -7.79 15.41 -3.58
N GLN A 131 -7.72 14.12 -3.26
CA GLN A 131 -6.81 13.61 -2.22
C GLN A 131 -5.69 12.74 -2.78
N LEU A 132 -6.00 11.88 -3.74
CA LEU A 132 -5.06 10.89 -4.29
C LEU A 132 -5.36 10.64 -5.77
N LEU A 133 -4.33 10.28 -6.50
CA LEU A 133 -4.39 9.80 -7.88
C LEU A 133 -3.81 8.39 -7.96
N MET A 134 -4.47 7.51 -8.72
CA MET A 134 -3.98 6.16 -9.01
C MET A 134 -4.17 5.82 -10.48
N THR A 135 -3.24 5.07 -11.04
CA THR A 135 -3.38 4.53 -12.39
C THR A 135 -4.35 3.35 -12.41
N THR A 136 -5.10 3.21 -13.49
CA THR A 136 -5.80 1.96 -13.80
C THR A 136 -4.93 1.10 -14.72
N SER A 137 -5.10 -0.21 -14.67
CA SER A 137 -4.49 -1.16 -15.63
C SER A 137 -5.15 -1.04 -17.00
N GLY A 138 -5.14 0.16 -17.59
CA GLY A 138 -5.89 0.48 -18.80
C GLY A 138 -5.60 -0.45 -19.97
N SER A 139 -6.63 -1.10 -20.48
CA SER A 139 -6.64 -1.91 -21.71
C SER A 139 -6.43 -1.10 -23.00
N THR A 140 -6.31 0.22 -22.91
CA THR A 140 -6.36 1.15 -24.07
C THR A 140 -5.07 1.93 -24.31
N GLY A 141 -3.93 1.48 -23.79
CA GLY A 141 -2.61 2.08 -24.10
C GLY A 141 -2.28 3.41 -23.44
N SER A 142 -3.25 4.17 -22.94
CA SER A 142 -3.02 5.37 -22.13
C SER A 142 -3.59 5.15 -20.74
N PRO A 143 -2.76 5.09 -19.69
CA PRO A 143 -3.24 4.84 -18.33
C PRO A 143 -4.14 5.99 -17.89
N LYS A 144 -5.40 5.69 -17.58
CA LYS A 144 -6.33 6.65 -17.00
C LYS A 144 -6.05 6.78 -15.51
N LEU A 145 -6.23 7.99 -14.95
CA LEU A 145 -6.13 8.20 -13.52
C LEU A 145 -7.50 8.18 -12.86
N VAL A 146 -7.60 7.40 -11.80
CA VAL A 146 -8.71 7.51 -10.84
C VAL A 146 -8.37 8.62 -9.85
N ARG A 147 -9.38 9.46 -9.59
CA ARG A 147 -9.31 10.59 -8.66
C ARG A 147 -10.08 10.24 -7.39
N TYR A 148 -9.36 10.16 -6.28
CA TYR A 148 -10.01 9.94 -4.98
C TYR A 148 -10.29 11.26 -4.29
N LYS A 149 -11.51 11.39 -3.80
CA LYS A 149 -11.96 12.54 -3.01
C LYS A 149 -11.55 12.36 -1.55
N LYS A 150 -11.29 13.45 -0.84
CA LYS A 150 -11.08 13.46 0.62
C LYS A 150 -12.19 12.72 1.34
N GLY A 151 -11.81 11.87 2.28
CA GLY A 151 -12.70 11.03 3.06
C GLY A 151 -13.08 9.70 2.39
N ASN A 152 -12.87 9.51 1.07
CA ASN A 152 -13.21 8.24 0.42
C ASN A 152 -12.33 7.08 0.91
N LEU A 153 -11.03 7.31 1.07
CA LEU A 153 -10.09 6.27 1.50
C LEU A 153 -10.33 5.87 2.96
N GLU A 154 -10.62 6.84 3.84
CA GLU A 154 -10.97 6.56 5.23
C GLU A 154 -12.33 5.85 5.35
N ALA A 155 -13.34 6.27 4.57
CA ALA A 155 -14.63 5.60 4.56
C ALA A 155 -14.51 4.15 4.08
N ASN A 156 -13.74 3.92 3.01
CA ASN A 156 -13.45 2.58 2.53
C ASN A 156 -12.68 1.75 3.56
N ALA A 157 -11.62 2.30 4.18
CA ALA A 157 -10.85 1.61 5.21
C ALA A 157 -11.73 1.18 6.40
N ARG A 158 -12.60 2.06 6.88
CA ARG A 158 -13.58 1.75 7.94
C ARG A 158 -14.52 0.63 7.52
N ASN A 159 -15.17 0.77 6.36
CA ASN A 159 -16.17 -0.20 5.90
C ASN A 159 -15.56 -1.59 5.69
N VAL A 160 -14.34 -1.66 5.15
CA VAL A 160 -13.61 -2.92 4.99
C VAL A 160 -13.21 -3.50 6.35
N ALA A 161 -12.73 -2.67 7.28
CA ALA A 161 -12.38 -3.12 8.62
C ALA A 161 -13.57 -3.73 9.35
N GLU A 162 -14.74 -3.10 9.28
CA GLU A 162 -15.99 -3.60 9.85
C GLU A 162 -16.41 -4.92 9.19
N ALA A 163 -16.46 -4.97 7.85
CA ALA A 163 -16.89 -6.15 7.11
C ALA A 163 -15.99 -7.39 7.35
N PHE A 164 -14.68 -7.17 7.53
CA PHE A 164 -13.71 -8.24 7.80
C PHE A 164 -13.54 -8.51 9.29
N SER A 165 -14.10 -7.68 10.16
CA SER A 165 -13.86 -7.69 11.60
C SER A 165 -12.37 -7.53 11.96
N TRP A 166 -11.65 -6.68 11.20
CA TRP A 166 -10.25 -6.38 11.49
C TRP A 166 -10.10 -5.59 12.78
N SER A 167 -9.04 -5.88 13.50
CA SER A 167 -8.74 -5.24 14.78
C SER A 167 -7.28 -4.81 14.89
N GLU A 168 -6.95 -4.14 15.97
CA GLU A 168 -5.58 -3.74 16.28
C GLU A 168 -4.59 -4.92 16.44
N TYR A 169 -5.08 -6.14 16.56
CA TYR A 169 -4.25 -7.34 16.73
C TYR A 169 -3.81 -7.96 15.40
N GLU A 170 -4.31 -7.46 14.29
CA GLU A 170 -3.93 -7.94 12.98
C GLU A 170 -2.46 -7.63 12.63
N ARG A 171 -1.89 -8.54 11.84
CA ARG A 171 -0.53 -8.43 11.30
C ARG A 171 -0.54 -8.90 9.84
N PRO A 172 -1.08 -8.06 8.92
CA PRO A 172 -1.11 -8.42 7.50
C PRO A 172 0.30 -8.49 6.94
N VAL A 173 0.66 -9.61 6.29
CA VAL A 173 1.82 -9.62 5.41
C VAL A 173 1.38 -9.16 4.02
N CYS A 174 2.06 -8.13 3.50
CA CYS A 174 1.68 -7.47 2.26
C CYS A 174 2.84 -7.43 1.27
N ASP A 175 2.68 -8.13 0.15
CA ASP A 175 3.55 -8.07 -1.04
C ASP A 175 2.93 -7.23 -2.16
N LEU A 176 1.63 -6.92 -2.04
CA LEU A 176 0.92 -6.11 -3.03
C LEU A 176 1.37 -4.65 -2.92
N GLY A 177 1.90 -4.10 -4.00
CA GLY A 177 2.40 -2.73 -4.03
C GLY A 177 1.31 -1.69 -3.71
N ILE A 178 1.68 -0.68 -2.93
CA ILE A 178 0.79 0.43 -2.54
C ILE A 178 0.24 1.20 -3.75
N GLN A 179 0.94 1.19 -4.88
CA GLN A 179 0.49 1.79 -6.14
C GLN A 179 -0.67 1.02 -6.80
N TYR A 180 -0.99 -0.16 -6.31
CA TYR A 180 -2.18 -0.92 -6.70
C TYR A 180 -3.26 -0.83 -5.64
N THR A 181 -4.50 -0.71 -6.06
CA THR A 181 -5.63 -0.46 -5.16
C THR A 181 -5.78 -1.50 -4.06
N MET A 182 -5.46 -2.77 -4.36
CA MET A 182 -5.56 -3.84 -3.37
C MET A 182 -4.48 -3.69 -2.28
N GLY A 183 -3.24 -3.39 -2.64
CA GLY A 183 -2.17 -3.11 -1.68
C GLY A 183 -2.46 -1.86 -0.84
N LEU A 184 -2.91 -0.78 -1.50
CA LEU A 184 -3.34 0.44 -0.80
C LEU A 184 -4.47 0.15 0.20
N ASN A 185 -5.46 -0.67 -0.18
CA ASN A 185 -6.56 -1.05 0.71
C ASN A 185 -6.07 -1.83 1.94
N VAL A 186 -5.17 -2.80 1.76
CA VAL A 186 -4.57 -3.54 2.88
C VAL A 186 -3.88 -2.57 3.85
N ILE A 187 -3.05 -1.66 3.34
CA ILE A 187 -2.32 -0.69 4.16
C ILE A 187 -3.28 0.23 4.90
N ASN A 188 -4.22 0.87 4.18
CA ASN A 188 -5.14 1.83 4.77
C ASN A 188 -6.05 1.20 5.83
N THR A 189 -6.61 0.04 5.52
CA THR A 189 -7.55 -0.64 6.43
C THR A 189 -6.89 -1.05 7.74
N HIS A 190 -5.68 -1.61 7.66
CA HIS A 190 -4.99 -2.09 8.85
C HIS A 190 -4.39 -0.96 9.68
N LEU A 191 -3.89 0.12 9.07
CA LEU A 191 -3.49 1.31 9.81
C LEU A 191 -4.68 1.99 10.49
N TYR A 192 -5.84 2.02 9.82
CA TYR A 192 -7.07 2.58 10.38
C TYR A 192 -7.49 1.92 11.71
N VAL A 193 -7.35 0.59 11.81
CA VAL A 193 -7.68 -0.17 13.03
C VAL A 193 -6.53 -0.26 14.04
N GLY A 194 -5.37 0.32 13.75
CA GLY A 194 -4.22 0.27 14.66
C GLY A 194 -3.44 -1.05 14.61
N ALA A 195 -3.50 -1.80 13.53
CA ALA A 195 -2.77 -3.05 13.31
C ALA A 195 -1.27 -2.81 13.04
N THR A 196 -0.48 -3.88 12.97
CA THR A 196 0.95 -3.83 12.60
C THR A 196 1.12 -4.32 11.17
N LEU A 197 1.44 -3.44 10.23
CA LEU A 197 1.77 -3.81 8.86
C LEU A 197 3.10 -4.55 8.77
N LEU A 198 3.13 -5.66 8.04
CA LEU A 198 4.32 -6.41 7.67
C LEU A 198 4.56 -6.22 6.17
N LEU A 199 5.52 -5.37 5.82
CA LEU A 199 5.80 -4.99 4.44
C LEU A 199 7.04 -5.70 3.92
N THR A 200 6.97 -6.21 2.70
CA THR A 200 8.13 -6.83 2.07
C THR A 200 8.15 -6.59 0.57
N THR A 201 9.35 -6.46 0.02
CA THR A 201 9.62 -6.44 -1.43
C THR A 201 9.99 -7.81 -1.96
N ALA A 202 10.08 -8.82 -1.08
CA ALA A 202 10.35 -10.21 -1.47
C ALA A 202 9.19 -10.77 -2.30
N ASN A 203 9.54 -11.60 -3.28
CA ASN A 203 8.56 -12.29 -4.13
C ASN A 203 7.91 -13.45 -3.35
N LEU A 204 6.63 -13.71 -3.56
CA LEU A 204 5.90 -14.84 -2.98
C LEU A 204 6.57 -16.21 -3.22
N MET A 205 7.35 -16.36 -4.30
CA MET A 205 8.08 -17.59 -4.59
C MET A 205 9.39 -17.72 -3.81
N SER A 206 9.84 -16.66 -3.14
CA SER A 206 11.06 -16.68 -2.32
C SER A 206 10.76 -17.20 -0.92
N SER A 207 11.70 -17.98 -0.36
CA SER A 207 11.67 -18.35 1.06
C SER A 207 11.66 -17.12 1.96
N ASP A 208 12.37 -16.05 1.58
CA ASP A 208 12.46 -14.81 2.37
C ASP A 208 11.11 -14.21 2.71
N PHE A 209 10.12 -14.32 1.79
CA PHE A 209 8.76 -13.85 2.06
C PHE A 209 8.12 -14.66 3.19
N TRP A 210 8.23 -15.99 3.14
CA TRP A 210 7.55 -16.88 4.10
C TRP A 210 8.28 -16.90 5.44
N ASP A 211 9.62 -16.84 5.43
CA ASP A 211 10.44 -16.73 6.64
C ASP A 211 10.12 -15.42 7.39
N PHE A 212 9.93 -14.32 6.66
CA PHE A 212 9.49 -13.05 7.23
C PHE A 212 8.07 -13.14 7.79
N ALA A 213 7.13 -13.74 7.03
CA ALA A 213 5.74 -13.90 7.47
C ALA A 213 5.63 -14.76 8.74
N GLU A 214 6.38 -15.87 8.82
CA GLU A 214 6.43 -16.76 9.98
C GLU A 214 7.07 -16.06 11.19
N LYS A 215 8.28 -15.53 11.03
CA LYS A 215 9.02 -14.80 12.06
C LYS A 215 8.19 -13.67 12.68
N GLU A 216 7.52 -12.92 11.86
CA GLU A 216 6.69 -11.78 12.28
C GLU A 216 5.26 -12.19 12.66
N LYS A 217 4.94 -13.49 12.64
CA LYS A 217 3.63 -14.03 13.02
C LYS A 217 2.49 -13.35 12.27
N ALA A 218 2.56 -13.38 10.93
CA ALA A 218 1.52 -12.83 10.07
C ALA A 218 0.17 -13.49 10.36
N THR A 219 -0.87 -12.67 10.57
CA THR A 219 -2.24 -13.16 10.88
C THR A 219 -3.12 -13.24 9.66
N ASN A 220 -2.84 -12.45 8.64
CA ASN A 220 -3.60 -12.49 7.40
C ASN A 220 -2.74 -12.19 6.18
N PHE A 221 -3.18 -12.76 5.06
CA PHE A 221 -2.59 -12.56 3.73
C PHE A 221 -3.70 -12.18 2.74
N THR A 222 -3.47 -11.15 1.95
CA THR A 222 -4.35 -10.77 0.85
C THR A 222 -3.62 -10.97 -0.47
N GLY A 223 -4.21 -11.77 -1.38
CA GLY A 223 -3.66 -12.04 -2.70
C GLY A 223 -4.64 -11.74 -3.83
N VAL A 224 -4.07 -11.60 -5.02
CA VAL A 224 -4.81 -11.56 -6.30
C VAL A 224 -4.87 -12.97 -6.90
N PRO A 225 -5.67 -13.25 -7.96
CA PRO A 225 -5.75 -14.60 -8.53
C PRO A 225 -4.37 -15.23 -8.83
N PHE A 226 -3.43 -14.44 -9.35
CA PHE A 226 -2.08 -14.92 -9.62
C PHE A 226 -1.31 -15.32 -8.34
N SER A 227 -1.52 -14.61 -7.22
CA SER A 227 -0.95 -14.99 -5.93
C SER A 227 -1.41 -16.40 -5.52
N TYR A 228 -2.69 -16.71 -5.69
CA TYR A 228 -3.25 -18.02 -5.37
C TYR A 228 -2.76 -19.16 -6.28
N GLU A 229 -2.42 -18.86 -7.54
CA GLU A 229 -1.73 -19.84 -8.41
C GLU A 229 -0.30 -20.13 -7.90
N ILE A 230 0.41 -19.10 -7.43
CA ILE A 230 1.73 -19.27 -6.79
C ILE A 230 1.60 -20.09 -5.51
N LEU A 231 0.66 -19.79 -4.62
CA LEU A 231 0.43 -20.54 -3.38
C LEU A 231 0.21 -22.03 -3.64
N SER A 232 -0.56 -22.37 -4.68
CA SER A 232 -0.78 -23.77 -5.05
C SER A 232 0.50 -24.46 -5.53
N ARG A 233 1.34 -23.76 -6.31
CA ARG A 233 2.64 -24.30 -6.78
C ARG A 233 3.61 -24.52 -5.62
N LEU A 234 3.57 -23.68 -4.61
CA LEU A 234 4.38 -23.76 -3.39
C LEU A 234 3.87 -24.81 -2.40
N HIS A 235 2.76 -25.49 -2.70
CA HIS A 235 2.09 -26.38 -1.74
C HIS A 235 1.79 -25.70 -0.40
N PHE A 236 1.29 -24.47 -0.46
CA PHE A 236 0.99 -23.61 0.70
C PHE A 236 0.29 -24.34 1.85
N ALA A 237 -0.62 -25.27 1.54
CA ALA A 237 -1.34 -26.06 2.54
C ALA A 237 -0.42 -26.93 3.44
N LYS A 238 0.86 -27.12 3.07
CA LYS A 238 1.86 -27.85 3.85
C LYS A 238 2.80 -26.93 4.65
N MET A 239 2.66 -25.62 4.52
CA MET A 239 3.48 -24.65 5.26
C MET A 239 2.98 -24.54 6.70
N ASP A 240 3.91 -24.46 7.64
CA ASP A 240 3.59 -24.24 9.06
C ASP A 240 3.49 -22.74 9.33
N LEU A 241 2.28 -22.19 9.23
CA LEU A 241 1.96 -20.78 9.49
C LEU A 241 0.83 -20.71 10.54
N PRO A 242 1.12 -21.02 11.80
CA PRO A 242 0.09 -21.16 12.84
C PRO A 242 -0.60 -19.83 13.16
N ALA A 243 0.10 -18.72 13.05
CA ALA A 243 -0.47 -17.39 13.29
C ALA A 243 -1.43 -16.93 12.18
N LEU A 244 -1.33 -17.49 10.97
CA LEU A 244 -2.12 -17.08 9.82
C LEU A 244 -3.55 -17.62 9.94
N THR A 245 -4.49 -16.75 10.22
CA THR A 245 -5.92 -17.08 10.45
C THR A 245 -6.81 -16.72 9.28
N THR A 246 -6.38 -15.80 8.41
CA THR A 246 -7.23 -15.30 7.32
C THR A 246 -6.48 -15.23 6.00
N LEU A 247 -7.10 -15.77 4.97
CA LEU A 247 -6.73 -15.60 3.57
C LEU A 247 -7.79 -14.74 2.90
N ALA A 248 -7.40 -13.66 2.24
CA ALA A 248 -8.31 -12.81 1.48
C ALA A 248 -7.92 -12.76 0.01
N GLN A 249 -8.90 -12.79 -0.87
CA GLN A 249 -8.72 -12.75 -2.31
C GLN A 249 -9.46 -11.54 -2.91
N GLY A 250 -8.85 -10.88 -3.89
CA GLY A 250 -9.49 -9.81 -4.65
C GLY A 250 -8.73 -9.49 -5.93
N GLY A 251 -9.17 -8.45 -6.65
CA GLY A 251 -8.49 -7.97 -7.86
C GLY A 251 -8.72 -8.82 -9.12
N GLY A 252 -9.63 -9.81 -9.06
CA GLY A 252 -10.00 -10.66 -10.18
C GLY A 252 -10.74 -11.91 -9.71
N LYS A 253 -11.33 -12.65 -10.65
CA LYS A 253 -12.04 -13.90 -10.34
C LYS A 253 -11.06 -15.06 -10.24
N LEU A 254 -11.10 -15.80 -9.12
CA LEU A 254 -10.48 -17.13 -9.03
C LEU A 254 -11.25 -18.13 -9.91
N THR A 255 -10.54 -19.14 -10.42
CA THR A 255 -11.22 -20.30 -10.99
C THR A 255 -12.02 -21.02 -9.91
N ASP A 256 -13.13 -21.66 -10.28
CA ASP A 256 -13.97 -22.40 -9.33
C ASP A 256 -13.17 -23.49 -8.60
N LYS A 257 -12.19 -24.09 -9.28
CA LYS A 257 -11.27 -25.07 -8.67
C LYS A 257 -10.46 -24.44 -7.53
N ARG A 258 -9.82 -23.28 -7.77
CA ARG A 258 -9.00 -22.60 -6.76
C ARG A 258 -9.83 -22.07 -5.61
N PHE A 259 -11.00 -21.53 -5.92
CA PHE A 259 -11.91 -21.06 -4.88
C PHE A 259 -12.27 -22.19 -3.92
N ARG A 260 -12.69 -23.36 -4.45
CA ARG A 260 -13.04 -24.53 -3.62
C ARG A 260 -11.84 -25.05 -2.85
N GLU A 261 -10.66 -25.12 -3.46
CA GLU A 261 -9.41 -25.56 -2.82
C GLU A 261 -9.13 -24.74 -1.56
N TYR A 262 -9.10 -23.41 -1.67
CA TYR A 262 -8.79 -22.55 -0.52
C TYR A 262 -9.93 -22.41 0.48
N ALA A 263 -11.18 -22.50 0.05
CA ALA A 263 -12.33 -22.55 0.95
C ALA A 263 -12.31 -23.85 1.80
N SER A 264 -12.02 -25.00 1.19
CA SER A 264 -11.87 -26.28 1.92
C SER A 264 -10.67 -26.22 2.87
N TYR A 265 -9.49 -25.78 2.39
CA TYR A 265 -8.31 -25.61 3.23
C TYR A 265 -8.60 -24.73 4.46
N ALA A 266 -9.26 -23.59 4.27
CA ALA A 266 -9.57 -22.71 5.37
C ALA A 266 -10.51 -23.36 6.38
N LYS A 267 -11.56 -24.03 5.90
CA LYS A 267 -12.50 -24.77 6.75
C LYS A 267 -11.82 -25.88 7.56
N GLU A 268 -11.00 -26.70 6.92
CA GLU A 268 -10.27 -27.82 7.54
C GLU A 268 -9.25 -27.37 8.58
N ASN A 269 -8.67 -26.17 8.41
CA ASN A 269 -7.65 -25.63 9.31
C ASN A 269 -8.20 -24.54 10.26
N ASN A 270 -9.52 -24.40 10.38
CA ASN A 270 -10.18 -23.38 11.21
C ASN A 270 -9.68 -21.96 10.91
N LYS A 271 -9.50 -21.66 9.63
CA LYS A 271 -9.10 -20.36 9.10
C LYS A 271 -10.27 -19.70 8.33
N ARG A 272 -10.12 -18.45 8.00
CA ARG A 272 -11.09 -17.71 7.17
C ARG A 272 -10.56 -17.63 5.74
N PHE A 273 -11.43 -17.85 4.76
CA PHE A 273 -11.17 -17.52 3.37
C PHE A 273 -12.24 -16.52 2.90
N ILE A 274 -11.83 -15.35 2.46
CA ILE A 274 -12.71 -14.26 2.10
C ILE A 274 -12.42 -13.84 0.66
N ALA A 275 -13.40 -14.00 -0.22
CA ALA A 275 -13.31 -13.48 -1.58
C ALA A 275 -13.96 -12.10 -1.65
N THR A 276 -13.37 -11.20 -2.42
CA THR A 276 -13.85 -9.83 -2.57
C THR A 276 -13.96 -9.43 -4.03
N PHE A 277 -14.90 -8.56 -4.31
CA PHE A 277 -15.03 -7.87 -5.59
C PHE A 277 -14.85 -6.37 -5.40
N GLY A 278 -14.20 -5.72 -6.35
CA GLY A 278 -14.03 -4.28 -6.38
C GLY A 278 -13.21 -3.81 -7.58
N THR A 279 -13.16 -2.51 -7.77
CA THR A 279 -12.41 -1.85 -8.85
C THR A 279 -11.51 -0.76 -8.28
N THR A 280 -10.63 -0.22 -9.10
CA THR A 280 -9.78 0.91 -8.69
C THR A 280 -10.64 2.12 -8.31
N GLU A 281 -11.72 2.39 -9.05
CA GLU A 281 -12.62 3.53 -8.82
C GLU A 281 -13.36 3.45 -7.47
N THR A 282 -13.46 2.26 -6.89
CA THR A 282 -14.15 2.02 -5.62
C THR A 282 -13.20 1.73 -4.45
N ALA A 283 -11.91 2.03 -4.62
CA ALA A 283 -10.86 1.77 -3.63
C ALA A 283 -10.76 0.28 -3.22
N ALA A 284 -10.85 -0.62 -4.18
CA ALA A 284 -10.69 -2.06 -4.20
C ALA A 284 -11.92 -2.88 -3.78
N ARG A 285 -12.39 -2.80 -2.55
CA ARG A 285 -13.37 -3.75 -2.01
C ARG A 285 -14.76 -3.14 -1.90
N MET A 286 -15.69 -3.61 -2.73
CA MET A 286 -17.10 -3.19 -2.74
C MET A 286 -18.01 -4.22 -2.06
N SER A 287 -17.67 -5.49 -2.21
CA SER A 287 -18.45 -6.59 -1.64
C SER A 287 -17.53 -7.74 -1.21
N ILE A 288 -18.02 -8.57 -0.32
CA ILE A 288 -17.36 -9.75 0.22
C ILE A 288 -18.28 -10.97 0.11
N LEU A 289 -17.66 -12.14 -0.04
CA LEU A 289 -18.29 -13.46 -0.03
C LEU A 289 -17.61 -14.32 1.03
#